data_7847bcb7378646a8b9a26fc82ead6045
#
_entry.id   7847bcb7378646a8b9a26fc82ead6045
#
_cell.length_a   1.000
_cell.length_b   1.000
_cell.length_c   1.000
_cell.angle_alpha   90.00
_cell.angle_beta   90.00
_cell.angle_gamma   90.00
#
_symmetry.space_group_name_H-M   'P 1'
#
loop_
_entity.id
_entity.type
_entity.pdbx_description
1 polymer ?
#
loop_
_entity_poly.entity_id
_entity_poly.type
_entity_poly.pdbx_seq_one_letter_code
_entity_poly.pdbx_strand_id
1 'polypeptide(L)'
;MRALVPAVLLAALLPVSPAAAQSAGPYDPVRRDPLGTVLINGATPYTLGSRRLEVLFTHRFQQPVNQGGDSHNLWGLDSGADVGIGLAWGAAPHLDLSVYRASFQEDFELAGKFLVLEQAQRLPLTVAVRAGVDHLRRPGVEDPTRPFAQLLLARKLALGVNLLVSPSWVRDTPRLRNAFNVPLGLSFPIPGNSLIEIEYIPANRDLGDSLDAWHVALSKSVGGHIFEIVAGNSRATTLDQMLGGDSAAGFRKRDVRLGFNIVRDFSFF
;
A
#
# COMPACT_ATOMS: atom_id res chain seq x y z
N MET A 1 18.00 4.83 -13.95
CA MET A 1 17.21 4.26 -12.83
C MET A 1 17.77 2.98 -12.19
N ARG A 2 18.84 2.35 -12.75
CA ARG A 2 19.48 1.15 -12.14
C ARG A 2 20.10 1.37 -10.75
N ALA A 3 20.35 2.61 -10.33
CA ALA A 3 21.03 2.94 -9.07
C ALA A 3 20.08 3.32 -7.91
N LEU A 4 18.79 3.52 -8.15
CA LEU A 4 17.86 3.98 -7.10
C LEU A 4 17.51 2.89 -6.08
N VAL A 5 17.25 1.65 -6.54
CA VAL A 5 16.88 0.55 -5.64
C VAL A 5 18.02 0.19 -4.67
N PRO A 6 19.28 0.01 -5.12
CA PRO A 6 20.37 -0.24 -4.18
C PRO A 6 20.66 0.97 -3.26
N ALA A 7 20.46 2.20 -3.73
CA ALA A 7 20.66 3.39 -2.90
C ALA A 7 19.61 3.52 -1.79
N VAL A 8 18.37 3.18 -2.06
CA VAL A 8 17.28 3.17 -1.06
C VAL A 8 17.49 2.06 -0.03
N LEU A 9 17.90 0.86 -0.45
CA LEU A 9 18.28 -0.22 0.45
C LEU A 9 19.47 0.15 1.32
N LEU A 10 20.48 0.82 0.77
CA LEU A 10 21.66 1.27 1.50
C LEU A 10 21.30 2.37 2.52
N ALA A 11 20.43 3.31 2.15
CA ALA A 11 19.94 4.35 3.06
C ALA A 11 19.13 3.77 4.24
N ALA A 12 18.40 2.66 4.01
CA ALA A 12 17.70 1.96 5.07
C ALA A 12 18.63 1.28 6.10
N LEU A 13 19.87 0.97 5.70
CA LEU A 13 20.86 0.27 6.52
C LEU A 13 21.88 1.20 7.21
N LEU A 14 21.90 2.50 6.89
CA LEU A 14 22.84 3.44 7.50
C LEU A 14 22.56 3.56 9.01
N PRO A 15 23.61 3.55 9.87
CA PRO A 15 23.42 3.74 11.30
C PRO A 15 22.87 5.15 11.58
N VAL A 16 21.77 5.23 12.31
CA VAL A 16 21.26 6.50 12.85
C VAL A 16 21.97 6.76 14.17
N SER A 17 22.41 8.02 14.36
CA SER A 17 22.80 8.47 15.69
C SER A 17 21.72 8.15 16.72
N PRO A 18 22.08 7.68 17.94
CA PRO A 18 21.12 7.20 18.94
C PRO A 18 20.03 8.21 19.34
N ALA A 19 20.25 9.50 19.10
CA ALA A 19 19.30 10.56 19.44
C ALA A 19 18.04 10.62 18.54
N ALA A 20 17.99 9.87 17.45
CA ALA A 20 16.88 9.92 16.48
C ALA A 20 15.95 8.70 16.51
N ALA A 21 16.30 7.66 17.27
CA ALA A 21 15.45 6.48 17.41
C ALA A 21 14.44 6.71 18.55
N GLN A 22 13.37 7.45 18.27
CA GLN A 22 12.20 7.42 19.13
C GLN A 22 11.55 6.04 18.94
N SER A 23 11.24 5.36 20.06
CA SER A 23 10.42 4.14 20.03
C SER A 23 9.13 4.45 19.29
N ALA A 24 8.77 3.65 18.30
CA ALA A 24 7.43 3.72 17.76
C ALA A 24 6.47 3.39 18.91
N GLY A 25 5.69 4.37 19.33
CA GLY A 25 4.63 4.14 20.30
C GLY A 25 3.56 3.22 19.71
N PRO A 26 2.61 2.75 20.51
CA PRO A 26 1.47 1.99 19.98
C PRO A 26 0.76 2.81 18.90
N TYR A 27 0.27 2.13 17.87
CA TYR A 27 -0.49 2.76 16.79
C TYR A 27 -1.62 3.63 17.34
N ASP A 28 -1.61 4.91 16.98
CA ASP A 28 -2.65 5.87 17.34
C ASP A 28 -3.45 6.25 16.07
N PRO A 29 -4.68 5.72 15.89
CA PRO A 29 -5.50 5.99 14.71
C PRO A 29 -5.86 7.49 14.57
N VAL A 30 -5.86 8.24 15.67
CA VAL A 30 -6.15 9.67 15.65
C VAL A 30 -4.98 10.48 15.08
N ARG A 31 -3.76 10.06 15.39
CA ARG A 31 -2.53 10.76 14.97
C ARG A 31 -1.84 10.13 13.78
N ARG A 32 -2.19 8.87 13.43
CA ARG A 32 -1.43 8.08 12.45
C ARG A 32 0.09 8.04 12.73
N ASP A 33 0.44 7.99 13.99
CA ASP A 33 1.82 7.88 14.42
C ASP A 33 1.94 6.71 15.42
N PRO A 34 2.53 5.59 15.07
CA PRO A 34 3.20 5.33 13.79
C PRO A 34 2.23 5.24 12.60
N LEU A 35 2.78 5.15 11.39
CA LEU A 35 2.04 4.94 10.16
C LEU A 35 1.04 3.78 10.31
N GLY A 36 -0.16 3.89 9.72
CA GLY A 36 -1.21 2.87 9.75
C GLY A 36 -0.83 1.53 9.12
N THR A 37 -1.76 0.59 9.09
CA THR A 37 -1.54 -0.77 8.56
C THR A 37 -1.38 -0.82 7.04
N VAL A 38 -1.83 0.23 6.35
CA VAL A 38 -1.71 0.44 4.90
C VAL A 38 -1.16 1.84 4.65
N LEU A 39 -0.30 2.01 3.66
CA LEU A 39 0.15 3.34 3.20
C LEU A 39 -0.94 3.97 2.32
N ILE A 40 -0.92 3.71 1.02
CA ILE A 40 -1.99 4.10 0.07
C ILE A 40 -2.69 2.85 -0.44
N ASN A 41 -1.93 1.88 -0.95
CA ASN A 41 -2.38 0.56 -1.39
C ASN A 41 -1.52 -0.55 -0.74
N GLY A 42 -0.24 -0.27 -0.50
CA GLY A 42 0.72 -1.22 0.02
C GLY A 42 0.60 -1.42 1.53
N ALA A 43 0.74 -2.65 2.00
CA ALA A 43 0.77 -2.96 3.42
C ALA A 43 2.02 -2.38 4.08
N THR A 44 1.87 -1.88 5.32
CA THR A 44 2.97 -1.49 6.20
C THR A 44 3.31 -2.63 7.15
N PRO A 45 4.47 -2.61 7.82
CA PRO A 45 4.80 -3.63 8.82
C PRO A 45 4.02 -3.50 10.14
N TYR A 46 3.31 -2.40 10.36
CA TYR A 46 2.58 -2.18 11.61
C TYR A 46 1.31 -3.02 11.68
N THR A 47 0.98 -3.51 12.88
CA THR A 47 -0.21 -4.31 13.17
C THR A 47 -1.22 -3.53 14.01
N LEU A 48 -2.47 -3.93 13.94
CA LEU A 48 -3.57 -3.30 14.68
C LEU A 48 -3.45 -3.53 16.18
N GLY A 49 -2.79 -4.62 16.58
CA GLY A 49 -2.86 -5.11 17.97
C GLY A 49 -4.16 -5.86 18.25
N SER A 50 -4.20 -6.52 19.41
CA SER A 50 -5.32 -7.42 19.77
C SER A 50 -6.65 -6.69 19.84
N ARG A 51 -7.73 -7.39 19.40
CA ARG A 51 -9.13 -6.95 19.54
C ARG A 51 -9.47 -5.65 18.82
N ARG A 52 -8.76 -5.35 17.75
CA ARG A 52 -9.05 -4.20 16.88
C ARG A 52 -9.53 -4.68 15.52
N LEU A 53 -10.42 -3.94 14.93
CA LEU A 53 -10.91 -4.13 13.57
C LEU A 53 -10.64 -2.84 12.79
N GLU A 54 -10.08 -2.97 11.62
CA GLU A 54 -9.95 -1.89 10.65
C GLU A 54 -10.84 -2.17 9.44
N VAL A 55 -11.57 -1.16 9.02
CA VAL A 55 -12.33 -1.17 7.77
C VAL A 55 -11.63 -0.23 6.80
N LEU A 56 -11.30 -0.74 5.62
CA LEU A 56 -10.70 0.01 4.52
C LEU A 56 -11.70 0.10 3.37
N PHE A 57 -11.93 1.29 2.88
CA PHE A 57 -12.64 1.56 1.64
C PHE A 57 -11.71 2.29 0.68
N THR A 58 -11.55 1.78 -0.54
CA THR A 58 -10.77 2.42 -1.60
C THR A 58 -11.65 2.73 -2.80
N HIS A 59 -11.37 3.84 -3.47
CA HIS A 59 -12.07 4.27 -4.67
C HIS A 59 -11.07 4.84 -5.66
N ARG A 60 -11.06 4.35 -6.89
CA ARG A 60 -10.18 4.81 -7.98
C ARG A 60 -11.03 5.13 -9.20
N PHE A 61 -11.06 6.40 -9.60
CA PHE A 61 -11.76 6.81 -10.83
C PHE A 61 -11.09 6.19 -12.05
N GLN A 62 -11.90 5.71 -12.98
CA GLN A 62 -11.39 4.97 -14.15
C GLN A 62 -10.78 5.88 -15.19
N GLN A 63 -11.30 7.09 -15.35
CA GLN A 63 -10.81 8.03 -16.36
C GLN A 63 -9.67 8.89 -15.82
N PRO A 64 -8.55 9.00 -16.57
CA PRO A 64 -7.50 9.95 -16.22
C PRO A 64 -7.95 11.40 -16.36
N VAL A 65 -7.53 12.24 -15.42
CA VAL A 65 -7.85 13.69 -15.43
C VAL A 65 -7.23 14.44 -16.59
N ASN A 66 -6.18 13.89 -17.19
CA ASN A 66 -5.44 14.49 -18.31
C ASN A 66 -5.75 13.88 -19.67
N GLN A 67 -6.77 13.01 -19.78
CA GLN A 67 -7.20 12.39 -21.03
C GLN A 67 -8.68 12.67 -21.28
N GLY A 68 -8.96 13.67 -22.11
CA GLY A 68 -10.34 14.00 -22.53
C GLY A 68 -11.22 14.49 -21.36
N GLY A 69 -10.59 14.86 -20.24
CA GLY A 69 -11.26 15.46 -19.11
C GLY A 69 -11.46 16.94 -19.38
N ASP A 70 -12.70 17.35 -19.51
CA ASP A 70 -13.13 18.74 -19.47
C ASP A 70 -14.16 18.92 -18.35
N SER A 71 -14.76 20.08 -18.29
CA SER A 71 -15.80 20.36 -17.29
C SER A 71 -17.05 19.49 -17.43
N HIS A 72 -17.27 18.83 -18.57
CA HIS A 72 -18.45 17.97 -18.80
C HIS A 72 -18.40 16.68 -17.97
N ASN A 73 -17.22 16.13 -17.71
CA ASN A 73 -17.05 14.92 -16.89
C ASN A 73 -16.26 15.19 -15.60
N LEU A 74 -16.22 16.44 -15.17
CA LEU A 74 -15.51 16.87 -13.94
C LEU A 74 -14.07 16.34 -13.88
N TRP A 75 -13.36 16.40 -15.02
CA TRP A 75 -11.98 15.89 -15.13
C TRP A 75 -11.83 14.41 -14.72
N GLY A 76 -12.80 13.59 -15.06
CA GLY A 76 -12.80 12.14 -14.77
C GLY A 76 -13.49 11.76 -13.48
N LEU A 77 -13.91 12.69 -12.63
CA LEU A 77 -14.64 12.40 -11.39
C LEU A 77 -16.07 11.90 -11.64
N ASP A 78 -16.65 12.19 -12.82
CA ASP A 78 -17.95 11.66 -13.25
C ASP A 78 -17.78 10.40 -14.13
N SER A 79 -16.76 9.62 -13.88
CA SER A 79 -16.50 8.35 -14.55
C SER A 79 -16.85 7.16 -13.64
N GLY A 80 -16.90 5.95 -14.21
CA GLY A 80 -16.94 4.73 -13.41
C GLY A 80 -15.74 4.65 -12.44
N ALA A 81 -15.87 3.82 -11.42
CA ALA A 81 -14.83 3.65 -10.42
C ALA A 81 -14.55 2.18 -10.12
N ASP A 82 -13.31 1.92 -9.76
CA ASP A 82 -12.90 0.67 -9.13
C ASP A 82 -12.94 0.87 -7.61
N VAL A 83 -13.74 0.07 -6.95
CA VAL A 83 -14.00 0.14 -5.51
C VAL A 83 -13.39 -1.06 -4.82
N GLY A 84 -12.73 -0.83 -3.69
CA GLY A 84 -12.26 -1.89 -2.82
C GLY A 84 -12.84 -1.75 -1.41
N ILE A 85 -13.09 -2.89 -0.79
CA ILE A 85 -13.54 -2.98 0.60
C ILE A 85 -12.69 -4.02 1.31
N GLY A 86 -12.07 -3.61 2.41
CA GLY A 86 -11.21 -4.44 3.25
C GLY A 86 -11.66 -4.47 4.69
N LEU A 87 -11.38 -5.60 5.34
CA LEU A 87 -11.48 -5.79 6.77
C LEU A 87 -10.15 -6.37 7.24
N ALA A 88 -9.55 -5.78 8.27
CA ALA A 88 -8.41 -6.35 8.96
C ALA A 88 -8.73 -6.49 10.45
N TRP A 89 -8.37 -7.63 11.01
CA TRP A 89 -8.58 -7.96 12.41
C TRP A 89 -7.27 -8.24 13.11
N GLY A 90 -7.01 -7.52 14.20
CA GLY A 90 -5.92 -7.78 15.13
C GLY A 90 -6.21 -9.02 15.96
N ALA A 91 -5.81 -10.19 15.45
CA ALA A 91 -6.06 -11.48 16.06
C ALA A 91 -5.19 -11.71 17.32
N ALA A 92 -3.99 -11.09 17.36
CA ALA A 92 -3.06 -11.11 18.48
C ALA A 92 -2.22 -9.81 18.47
N PRO A 93 -1.39 -9.53 19.50
CA PRO A 93 -0.61 -8.29 19.58
C PRO A 93 0.25 -7.99 18.35
N HIS A 94 0.72 -9.02 17.66
CA HIS A 94 1.61 -8.92 16.50
C HIS A 94 1.05 -9.59 15.25
N LEU A 95 -0.24 -10.00 15.24
CA LEU A 95 -0.85 -10.75 14.15
C LEU A 95 -2.14 -10.09 13.69
N ASP A 96 -2.18 -9.67 12.44
CA ASP A 96 -3.39 -9.27 11.74
C ASP A 96 -3.80 -10.33 10.71
N LEU A 97 -5.11 -10.54 10.59
CA LEU A 97 -5.73 -11.28 9.51
C LEU A 97 -6.58 -10.31 8.69
N SER A 98 -6.54 -10.39 7.38
CA SER A 98 -7.27 -9.45 6.52
C SER A 98 -7.94 -10.15 5.36
N VAL A 99 -9.07 -9.60 4.96
CA VAL A 99 -9.75 -9.89 3.70
C VAL A 99 -10.01 -8.57 2.98
N TYR A 100 -9.76 -8.56 1.69
CA TYR A 100 -10.00 -7.39 0.85
C TYR A 100 -10.61 -7.82 -0.47
N ARG A 101 -11.57 -7.05 -0.98
CA ARG A 101 -12.17 -7.25 -2.30
C ARG A 101 -12.01 -5.99 -3.14
N ALA A 102 -11.40 -6.13 -4.30
CA ALA A 102 -11.38 -5.10 -5.34
C ALA A 102 -12.43 -5.40 -6.43
N SER A 103 -13.14 -4.39 -6.90
CA SER A 103 -14.02 -4.55 -8.07
C SER A 103 -13.22 -4.66 -9.36
N PHE A 104 -12.03 -4.05 -9.41
CA PHE A 104 -11.12 -4.24 -10.52
C PHE A 104 -10.71 -5.71 -10.61
N GLN A 105 -11.03 -6.35 -11.74
CA GLN A 105 -10.85 -7.78 -12.01
C GLN A 105 -11.60 -8.74 -11.06
N GLU A 106 -12.51 -8.24 -10.22
CA GLU A 106 -13.27 -9.04 -9.24
C GLU A 106 -12.37 -9.84 -8.32
N ASP A 107 -11.35 -9.20 -7.79
CA ASP A 107 -10.28 -9.82 -7.04
C ASP A 107 -10.56 -9.85 -5.54
N PHE A 108 -10.21 -10.97 -4.89
CA PHE A 108 -10.27 -11.16 -3.45
C PHE A 108 -8.88 -11.48 -2.92
N GLU A 109 -8.45 -10.74 -1.93
CA GLU A 109 -7.21 -10.97 -1.21
C GLU A 109 -7.52 -11.45 0.20
N LEU A 110 -6.89 -12.56 0.62
CA LEU A 110 -6.88 -13.06 1.99
C LEU A 110 -5.44 -13.12 2.48
N ALA A 111 -5.13 -12.48 3.59
CA ALA A 111 -3.76 -12.38 4.08
C ALA A 111 -3.63 -12.48 5.60
N GLY A 112 -2.46 -12.95 6.04
CA GLY A 112 -1.96 -12.82 7.40
C GLY A 112 -0.69 -11.98 7.42
N LYS A 113 -0.56 -11.08 8.39
CA LYS A 113 0.61 -10.23 8.62
C LYS A 113 1.10 -10.39 10.05
N PHE A 114 2.39 -10.72 10.21
CA PHE A 114 3.03 -10.90 11.49
C PHE A 114 4.19 -9.92 11.68
N LEU A 115 4.09 -9.08 12.72
CA LEU A 115 5.15 -8.16 13.12
C LEU A 115 6.26 -8.95 13.83
N VAL A 116 7.45 -8.99 13.24
CA VAL A 116 8.62 -9.74 13.72
C VAL A 116 9.46 -8.91 14.67
N LEU A 117 9.75 -7.65 14.26
CA LEU A 117 10.60 -6.72 14.99
C LEU A 117 10.00 -5.31 14.89
N GLU A 118 10.07 -4.56 15.98
CA GLU A 118 9.68 -3.16 16.01
C GLU A 118 10.91 -2.27 16.22
N GLN A 119 10.97 -1.17 15.48
CA GLN A 119 12.06 -0.20 15.57
C GLN A 119 12.14 0.38 16.99
N ALA A 120 13.33 0.29 17.60
CA ALA A 120 13.64 0.82 18.91
C ALA A 120 15.06 1.41 18.90
N GLN A 121 15.54 1.93 20.02
CA GLN A 121 16.88 2.55 20.13
C GLN A 121 18.02 1.68 19.57
N ARG A 122 17.93 0.34 19.73
CA ARG A 122 18.94 -0.62 19.27
C ARG A 122 18.56 -1.36 17.98
N LEU A 123 17.33 -1.20 17.51
CA LEU A 123 16.81 -1.85 16.31
C LEU A 123 16.48 -0.78 15.28
N PRO A 124 17.21 -0.68 14.17
CA PRO A 124 17.05 0.43 13.21
C PRO A 124 15.82 0.31 12.30
N LEU A 125 15.11 -0.83 12.34
CA LEU A 125 14.02 -1.17 11.41
C LEU A 125 12.85 -1.81 12.16
N THR A 126 11.64 -1.55 11.66
CA THR A 126 10.46 -2.38 11.90
C THR A 126 10.35 -3.41 10.77
N VAL A 127 10.12 -4.67 11.12
CA VAL A 127 10.08 -5.79 10.17
C VAL A 127 8.82 -6.60 10.40
N ALA A 128 8.06 -6.86 9.34
CA ALA A 128 6.96 -7.81 9.35
C ALA A 128 7.03 -8.73 8.14
N VAL A 129 6.41 -9.89 8.25
CA VAL A 129 6.13 -10.79 7.13
C VAL A 129 4.63 -10.79 6.87
N ARG A 130 4.25 -10.83 5.60
CA ARG A 130 2.87 -10.94 5.16
C ARG A 130 2.78 -12.00 4.08
N ALA A 131 1.81 -12.88 4.19
CA ALA A 131 1.55 -13.90 3.18
C ALA A 131 0.05 -14.09 3.01
N GLY A 132 -0.34 -14.51 1.84
CA GLY A 132 -1.75 -14.68 1.51
C GLY A 132 -1.99 -15.23 0.11
N VAL A 133 -3.20 -15.07 -0.32
CA VAL A 133 -3.65 -15.44 -1.66
C VAL A 133 -4.56 -14.35 -2.22
N ASP A 134 -4.37 -14.03 -3.48
CA ASP A 134 -5.32 -13.32 -4.33
C ASP A 134 -6.14 -14.34 -5.11
N HIS A 135 -7.43 -14.10 -5.29
CA HIS A 135 -8.33 -14.98 -6.01
C HIS A 135 -9.27 -14.18 -6.92
N LEU A 136 -9.05 -14.30 -8.23
CA LEU A 136 -9.85 -13.64 -9.23
C LEU A 136 -11.11 -14.46 -9.54
N ARG A 137 -12.26 -13.83 -9.44
CA ARG A 137 -13.55 -14.46 -9.78
C ARG A 137 -13.96 -14.25 -11.25
N ARG A 138 -13.15 -13.53 -12.01
CA ARG A 138 -13.47 -13.26 -13.42
C ARG A 138 -13.52 -14.55 -14.23
N PRO A 139 -14.59 -14.81 -15.00
CA PRO A 139 -14.68 -16.00 -15.85
C PRO A 139 -13.57 -16.05 -16.90
N GLY A 140 -13.02 -17.25 -17.15
CA GLY A 140 -12.00 -17.49 -18.17
C GLY A 140 -10.57 -17.18 -17.75
N VAL A 141 -10.34 -16.91 -16.47
CA VAL A 141 -8.98 -16.81 -15.92
C VAL A 141 -8.48 -18.21 -15.58
N GLU A 142 -7.38 -18.63 -16.21
CA GLU A 142 -6.62 -19.81 -15.80
C GLU A 142 -5.88 -19.51 -14.52
N ASP A 143 -5.80 -20.47 -13.59
CA ASP A 143 -5.15 -20.33 -12.28
C ASP A 143 -5.57 -19.04 -11.53
N PRO A 144 -6.84 -18.95 -11.12
CA PRO A 144 -7.36 -17.73 -10.51
C PRO A 144 -6.79 -17.46 -9.11
N THR A 145 -6.11 -18.42 -8.49
CA THR A 145 -5.57 -18.30 -7.14
C THR A 145 -4.06 -18.06 -7.19
N ARG A 146 -3.63 -16.93 -6.63
CA ARG A 146 -2.27 -16.42 -6.71
C ARG A 146 -1.68 -16.26 -5.31
N PRO A 147 -0.95 -17.25 -4.80
CA PRO A 147 -0.27 -17.09 -3.52
C PRO A 147 0.82 -16.04 -3.60
N PHE A 148 0.99 -15.31 -2.51
CA PHE A 148 2.00 -14.27 -2.39
C PHE A 148 2.71 -14.29 -1.04
N ALA A 149 3.89 -13.68 -1.01
CA ALA A 149 4.65 -13.40 0.19
C ALA A 149 5.35 -12.03 0.09
N GLN A 150 5.38 -11.32 1.21
CA GLN A 150 6.02 -10.01 1.34
C GLN A 150 6.90 -9.95 2.58
N LEU A 151 8.05 -9.33 2.46
CA LEU A 151 8.82 -8.83 3.58
C LEU A 151 8.59 -7.32 3.68
N LEU A 152 7.97 -6.88 4.77
CA LEU A 152 7.62 -5.48 4.99
C LEU A 152 8.66 -4.86 5.90
N LEU A 153 9.35 -3.84 5.42
CA LEU A 153 10.40 -3.13 6.14
C LEU A 153 10.00 -1.66 6.26
N ALA A 154 10.09 -1.11 7.46
CA ALA A 154 9.91 0.33 7.67
C ALA A 154 11.00 0.90 8.55
N ARG A 155 11.35 2.15 8.29
CA ARG A 155 12.25 2.93 9.13
C ARG A 155 11.69 4.31 9.35
N LYS A 156 11.40 4.64 10.60
CA LYS A 156 11.08 6.00 11.01
C LYS A 156 12.40 6.79 11.14
N LEU A 157 12.51 7.83 10.35
CA LEU A 157 13.63 8.76 10.32
C LEU A 157 13.36 9.98 11.22
N ALA A 158 14.30 10.92 11.24
CA ALA A 158 14.10 12.22 11.89
C ALA A 158 12.85 12.94 11.31
N LEU A 159 12.26 13.84 12.11
CA LEU A 159 11.06 14.58 11.75
C LEU A 159 9.82 13.74 11.47
N GLY A 160 9.82 12.45 11.88
CA GLY A 160 8.68 11.55 11.71
C GLY A 160 8.50 11.01 10.28
N VAL A 161 9.45 11.24 9.38
CA VAL A 161 9.43 10.66 8.03
C VAL A 161 9.57 9.15 8.11
N ASN A 162 8.72 8.39 7.41
CA ASN A 162 8.84 6.94 7.30
C ASN A 162 9.27 6.54 5.89
N LEU A 163 10.25 5.65 5.83
CA LEU A 163 10.69 4.97 4.62
C LEU A 163 10.21 3.52 4.69
N LEU A 164 9.56 3.04 3.63
CA LEU A 164 9.07 1.67 3.50
C LEU A 164 9.72 1.00 2.29
N VAL A 165 10.04 -0.27 2.46
CA VAL A 165 10.57 -1.13 1.39
C VAL A 165 9.91 -2.49 1.53
N SER A 166 9.28 -3.00 0.46
CA SER A 166 8.44 -4.19 0.53
C SER A 166 8.81 -5.22 -0.55
N PRO A 167 9.94 -5.96 -0.41
CA PRO A 167 10.22 -7.08 -1.28
C PRO A 167 9.04 -8.04 -1.31
N SER A 168 8.49 -8.27 -2.48
CA SER A 168 7.23 -8.97 -2.67
C SER A 168 7.32 -9.97 -3.81
N TRP A 169 6.72 -11.13 -3.61
CA TRP A 169 6.62 -12.19 -4.60
C TRP A 169 5.17 -12.65 -4.73
N VAL A 170 4.74 -12.85 -5.97
CA VAL A 170 3.42 -13.37 -6.32
C VAL A 170 3.60 -14.46 -7.37
N ARG A 171 2.88 -15.57 -7.22
CA ARG A 171 2.86 -16.65 -8.17
C ARG A 171 1.66 -16.55 -9.11
N ASP A 172 1.85 -17.06 -10.35
CA ASP A 172 0.80 -17.26 -11.36
C ASP A 172 -0.01 -15.98 -11.68
N THR A 173 0.70 -14.84 -11.81
CA THR A 173 0.06 -13.62 -12.30
C THR A 173 -0.38 -13.77 -13.76
N PRO A 174 -1.32 -12.94 -14.27
CA PRO A 174 -1.85 -13.09 -15.63
C PRO A 174 -0.80 -13.05 -16.72
N ARG A 175 0.35 -12.46 -16.44
CA ARG A 175 1.40 -12.22 -17.44
C ARG A 175 2.71 -12.93 -17.13
N LEU A 176 2.92 -13.32 -15.87
CA LEU A 176 4.14 -13.98 -15.41
C LEU A 176 3.81 -15.11 -14.46
N ARG A 177 4.50 -16.24 -14.62
CA ARG A 177 4.39 -17.37 -13.69
C ARG A 177 4.84 -17.00 -12.28
N ASN A 178 5.87 -16.18 -12.17
CA ASN A 178 6.33 -15.62 -10.90
C ASN A 178 6.65 -14.15 -11.12
N ALA A 179 6.09 -13.28 -10.31
CA ALA A 179 6.42 -11.86 -10.28
C ALA A 179 7.17 -11.54 -9.00
N PHE A 180 8.33 -10.93 -9.10
CA PHE A 180 9.06 -10.37 -7.97
C PHE A 180 9.27 -8.87 -8.19
N ASN A 181 9.00 -8.08 -7.15
CA ASN A 181 9.20 -6.66 -7.19
C ASN A 181 9.53 -6.11 -5.80
N VAL A 182 10.01 -4.88 -5.73
CA VAL A 182 10.35 -4.18 -4.50
C VAL A 182 9.65 -2.83 -4.48
N PRO A 183 8.36 -2.78 -4.11
CA PRO A 183 7.64 -1.54 -3.85
C PRO A 183 8.34 -0.68 -2.80
N LEU A 184 8.28 0.63 -2.99
CA LEU A 184 8.85 1.64 -2.11
C LEU A 184 7.75 2.58 -1.62
N GLY A 185 7.84 3.01 -0.37
CA GLY A 185 6.91 3.96 0.22
C GLY A 185 7.62 5.02 1.04
N LEU A 186 7.03 6.20 1.06
CA LEU A 186 7.44 7.31 1.92
C LEU A 186 6.21 7.95 2.56
N SER A 187 6.32 8.39 3.80
CA SER A 187 5.33 9.27 4.41
C SER A 187 6.00 10.43 5.13
N PHE A 188 5.39 11.60 5.01
CA PHE A 188 5.86 12.86 5.60
C PHE A 188 4.75 13.44 6.46
N PRO A 189 4.96 13.59 7.78
CA PRO A 189 3.99 14.26 8.63
C PRO A 189 3.96 15.76 8.31
N ILE A 190 2.76 16.30 8.23
CA ILE A 190 2.50 17.73 8.10
C ILE A 190 1.56 18.19 9.21
N PRO A 191 1.49 19.52 9.52
CA PRO A 191 0.63 20.02 10.58
C PRO A 191 -0.84 19.58 10.45
N GLY A 192 -1.51 19.40 11.57
CA GLY A 192 -2.94 19.15 11.63
C GLY A 192 -3.32 17.67 11.48
N ASN A 193 -2.55 16.72 12.02
CA ASN A 193 -2.79 15.28 11.95
C ASN A 193 -2.92 14.78 10.49
N SER A 194 -2.02 15.23 9.65
CA SER A 194 -2.03 14.92 8.22
C SER A 194 -0.69 14.36 7.77
N LEU A 195 -0.70 13.57 6.69
CA LEU A 195 0.51 13.04 6.04
C LEU A 195 0.47 13.32 4.54
N ILE A 196 1.63 13.50 3.94
CA ILE A 196 1.84 13.29 2.52
C ILE A 196 2.45 11.91 2.36
N GLU A 197 1.87 11.08 1.50
CA GLU A 197 2.28 9.71 1.28
C GLU A 197 2.62 9.48 -0.19
N ILE A 198 3.65 8.69 -0.44
CA ILE A 198 4.12 8.39 -1.79
C ILE A 198 4.38 6.89 -1.87
N GLU A 199 3.85 6.25 -2.88
CA GLU A 199 4.16 4.87 -3.26
C GLU A 199 4.75 4.81 -4.66
N TYR A 200 5.74 3.97 -4.83
CA TYR A 200 6.36 3.69 -6.10
C TYR A 200 6.58 2.19 -6.26
N ILE A 201 6.04 1.63 -7.34
CA ILE A 201 6.16 0.22 -7.68
C ILE A 201 6.92 0.17 -9.00
N PRO A 202 8.19 -0.28 -8.99
CA PRO A 202 8.99 -0.38 -10.20
C PRO A 202 8.34 -1.27 -11.24
N ALA A 203 8.50 -0.95 -12.51
CA ALA A 203 8.07 -1.82 -13.60
C ALA A 203 8.73 -3.20 -13.50
N ASN A 204 7.97 -4.25 -13.73
CA ASN A 204 8.54 -5.57 -13.84
C ASN A 204 9.25 -5.70 -15.20
N ARG A 205 10.55 -5.95 -15.17
CA ARG A 205 11.41 -5.95 -16.38
C ARG A 205 11.19 -7.16 -17.28
N ASP A 206 10.66 -8.24 -16.74
CA ASP A 206 10.31 -9.42 -17.51
C ASP A 206 9.09 -9.17 -18.42
N LEU A 207 8.40 -8.03 -18.20
CA LEU A 207 7.32 -7.52 -19.01
C LEU A 207 7.80 -6.28 -19.77
N GLY A 208 8.12 -6.42 -21.05
CA GLY A 208 8.72 -5.35 -21.86
C GLY A 208 7.90 -4.08 -21.98
N ASP A 209 6.59 -4.15 -21.76
CA ASP A 209 5.63 -3.03 -21.80
C ASP A 209 5.11 -2.62 -20.41
N SER A 210 5.67 -3.19 -19.34
CA SER A 210 5.34 -2.81 -17.96
C SER A 210 5.79 -1.39 -17.66
N LEU A 211 4.94 -0.63 -16.98
CA LEU A 211 5.20 0.73 -16.54
C LEU A 211 5.38 0.77 -15.02
N ASP A 212 6.21 1.71 -14.58
CA ASP A 212 6.26 2.06 -13.15
C ASP A 212 4.89 2.55 -12.68
N ALA A 213 4.37 1.99 -11.61
CA ALA A 213 3.20 2.53 -10.95
C ALA A 213 3.63 3.47 -9.82
N TRP A 214 2.88 4.55 -9.65
CA TRP A 214 3.11 5.50 -8.58
C TRP A 214 1.78 6.06 -8.07
N HIS A 215 1.77 6.39 -6.78
CA HIS A 215 0.65 7.06 -6.12
C HIS A 215 1.20 8.12 -5.17
N VAL A 216 0.46 9.22 -5.03
CA VAL A 216 0.67 10.25 -4.02
C VAL A 216 -0.66 10.46 -3.31
N ALA A 217 -0.64 10.57 -1.99
CA ALA A 217 -1.83 10.86 -1.22
C ALA A 217 -1.60 11.98 -0.20
N LEU A 218 -2.67 12.72 0.05
CA LEU A 218 -2.82 13.58 1.21
C LEU A 218 -3.81 12.91 2.15
N SER A 219 -3.34 12.53 3.34
CA SER A 219 -4.18 11.91 4.35
C SER A 219 -4.43 12.81 5.55
N LYS A 220 -5.60 12.65 6.15
CA LYS A 220 -6.08 13.40 7.31
C LYS A 220 -6.76 12.48 8.29
N SER A 221 -6.29 12.49 9.55
CA SER A 221 -6.96 11.77 10.64
C SER A 221 -7.97 12.67 11.35
N VAL A 222 -9.22 12.20 11.45
CA VAL A 222 -10.31 12.92 12.11
C VAL A 222 -11.18 11.93 12.87
N GLY A 223 -11.23 11.99 14.20
CA GLY A 223 -12.16 11.22 15.03
C GLY A 223 -12.10 9.70 14.82
N GLY A 224 -10.91 9.14 14.62
CA GLY A 224 -10.70 7.70 14.36
C GLY A 224 -10.97 7.27 12.91
N HIS A 225 -11.29 8.21 12.03
CA HIS A 225 -11.29 8.01 10.58
C HIS A 225 -10.00 8.57 9.98
N ILE A 226 -9.54 7.97 8.91
CA ILE A 226 -8.48 8.48 8.07
C ILE A 226 -9.07 8.65 6.68
N PHE A 227 -8.98 9.86 6.16
CA PHE A 227 -9.40 10.23 4.82
C PHE A 227 -8.16 10.49 3.98
N GLU A 228 -8.07 9.87 2.81
CA GLU A 228 -6.96 10.07 1.88
C GLU A 228 -7.50 10.50 0.52
N ILE A 229 -6.95 11.57 -0.03
CA ILE A 229 -7.14 11.94 -1.43
C ILE A 229 -5.91 11.41 -2.18
N VAL A 230 -6.15 10.60 -3.20
CA VAL A 230 -5.10 9.87 -3.92
C VAL A 230 -5.03 10.34 -5.36
N ALA A 231 -3.81 10.53 -5.86
CA ALA A 231 -3.51 10.70 -7.27
C ALA A 231 -2.46 9.66 -7.69
N GLY A 232 -2.63 9.03 -8.84
CA GLY A 232 -1.68 8.01 -9.31
C GLY A 232 -1.95 7.58 -10.74
N ASN A 233 -1.07 6.77 -11.29
CA ASN A 233 -1.21 6.26 -12.67
C ASN A 233 -1.81 4.86 -12.74
N SER A 234 -2.13 4.24 -11.61
CA SER A 234 -2.68 2.89 -11.54
C SER A 234 -4.01 2.85 -10.78
N ARG A 235 -4.87 1.89 -11.14
CA ARG A 235 -6.14 1.57 -10.45
C ARG A 235 -6.02 0.33 -9.56
N ALA A 236 -4.92 -0.41 -9.70
CA ALA A 236 -4.68 -1.63 -8.94
C ALA A 236 -4.57 -1.34 -7.46
N THR A 237 -5.22 -2.18 -6.65
CA THR A 237 -5.22 -2.08 -5.19
C THR A 237 -4.88 -3.40 -4.51
N THR A 238 -4.78 -4.52 -5.25
CA THR A 238 -4.31 -5.82 -4.77
C THR A 238 -2.87 -6.07 -5.20
N LEU A 239 -2.17 -6.94 -4.48
CA LEU A 239 -0.74 -7.13 -4.68
C LEU A 239 -0.42 -7.77 -6.03
N ASP A 240 -1.18 -8.79 -6.45
CA ASP A 240 -0.98 -9.48 -7.71
C ASP A 240 -1.16 -8.57 -8.92
N GLN A 241 -2.16 -7.67 -8.87
CA GLN A 241 -2.40 -6.67 -9.92
C GLN A 241 -1.26 -5.66 -10.00
N MET A 242 -0.75 -5.22 -8.86
CA MET A 242 0.36 -4.27 -8.81
C MET A 242 1.68 -4.87 -9.32
N LEU A 243 1.99 -6.11 -8.93
CA LEU A 243 3.24 -6.78 -9.28
C LEU A 243 3.19 -7.48 -10.64
N GLY A 244 2.01 -7.97 -11.03
CA GLY A 244 1.81 -8.71 -12.27
C GLY A 244 1.80 -7.86 -13.54
N GLY A 245 1.98 -6.55 -13.42
CA GLY A 245 1.95 -5.62 -14.55
C GLY A 245 0.54 -5.27 -15.03
N ASP A 246 -0.50 -5.77 -14.39
CA ASP A 246 -1.90 -5.45 -14.72
C ASP A 246 -2.22 -3.98 -14.40
N SER A 247 -1.49 -3.42 -13.43
CA SER A 247 -1.57 -1.99 -13.10
C SER A 247 -1.22 -1.08 -14.29
N ALA A 248 -0.40 -1.58 -15.21
CA ALA A 248 0.05 -0.84 -16.39
C ALA A 248 -0.76 -1.18 -17.65
N ALA A 249 -1.61 -2.23 -17.61
CA ALA A 249 -2.39 -2.62 -18.79
C ALA A 249 -3.37 -1.53 -19.18
N GLY A 250 -3.17 -0.95 -20.37
CA GLY A 250 -3.99 0.14 -20.90
C GLY A 250 -3.66 1.53 -20.33
N PHE A 251 -2.62 1.67 -19.48
CA PHE A 251 -2.20 2.97 -18.95
C PHE A 251 -1.04 3.55 -19.74
N ARG A 252 -1.07 4.87 -19.89
CA ARG A 252 0.09 5.61 -20.37
C ARG A 252 0.89 6.08 -19.15
N LYS A 253 2.21 6.19 -19.28
CA LYS A 253 3.12 6.61 -18.19
C LYS A 253 2.71 7.95 -17.55
N ARG A 254 2.00 8.81 -18.28
CA ARG A 254 1.57 10.15 -17.86
C ARG A 254 0.09 10.22 -17.44
N ASP A 255 -0.62 9.10 -17.42
CA ASP A 255 -2.01 9.10 -16.95
C ASP A 255 -2.03 9.43 -15.47
N VAL A 256 -2.91 10.34 -15.09
CA VAL A 256 -3.16 10.69 -13.70
C VAL A 256 -4.62 10.45 -13.41
N ARG A 257 -4.90 9.58 -12.47
CA ARG A 257 -6.23 9.28 -11.95
C ARG A 257 -6.35 9.74 -10.52
N LEU A 258 -7.54 10.19 -10.18
CA LEU A 258 -7.88 10.52 -8.81
C LEU A 258 -8.53 9.33 -8.12
N GLY A 259 -8.52 9.37 -6.82
CA GLY A 259 -9.17 8.40 -5.96
C GLY A 259 -9.19 8.89 -4.53
N PHE A 260 -9.74 8.06 -3.67
CA PHE A 260 -9.68 8.31 -2.23
C PHE A 260 -9.71 6.99 -1.46
N ASN A 261 -9.20 7.03 -0.24
CA ASN A 261 -9.37 5.95 0.73
C ASN A 261 -10.06 6.51 1.97
N ILE A 262 -10.82 5.65 2.63
CA ILE A 262 -11.38 5.89 3.96
C ILE A 262 -11.00 4.68 4.81
N VAL A 263 -10.32 4.95 5.91
CA VAL A 263 -9.95 3.92 6.89
C VAL A 263 -10.67 4.23 8.21
N ARG A 264 -11.20 3.21 8.85
CA ARG A 264 -11.81 3.33 10.17
C ARG A 264 -11.38 2.21 11.07
N ASP A 265 -10.83 2.57 12.22
CA ASP A 265 -10.47 1.64 13.28
C ASP A 265 -11.56 1.56 14.35
N PHE A 266 -11.80 0.34 14.81
CA PHE A 266 -12.66 0.04 15.94
C PHE A 266 -11.87 -0.74 17.00
N SER A 267 -11.99 -0.34 18.25
CA SER A 267 -11.51 -1.11 19.41
C SER A 267 -12.68 -1.85 20.03
N PHE A 268 -12.56 -3.15 20.25
CA PHE A 268 -13.51 -3.93 21.01
C PHE A 268 -12.95 -4.19 22.40
N PHE A 269 -13.74 -3.97 23.42
CA PHE A 269 -13.38 -4.09 24.84
C PHE A 269 -13.06 -5.52 25.25
#